data_4ed50252b547edcd3ba27f26fb9cbe89
#
_entry.id   4ed50252b547edcd3ba27f26fb9cbe89
#
_cell.length_a   1.000
_cell.length_b   1.000
_cell.length_c   1.000
_cell.angle_alpha   90.00
_cell.angle_beta   90.00
_cell.angle_gamma   90.00
#
_symmetry.space_group_name_H-M   'P 1'
#
loop_
_entity.id
_entity.type
_entity.pdbx_description
1 polymer ?
#
loop_
_entity_poly.entity_id
_entity_poly.type
_entity_poly.pdbx_seq_one_letter_code
_entity_poly.pdbx_strand_id
1 'polypeptide(L)'
;MRLVTLIKYSKFDAIEHSEVWNNKVMAYKQVSEQSYTYAFRPRASLLFGGILACLLLVAMLNPASANPRYASLIMEETSGKVLYSRNADKKLYPASLTKIMTLYLLFEAMQTGKVSKHTKMKVSKVAASRSPSKLYLKVGHSISVENAILALVTKSANDVATVVSEHLGGSEREFAKKMTRKAKALGMTRTIFKNASGLPNRAQVSTARDMAKLAIAMRRDFPQYFHYFSNTHFVWNGRKYKNHNRLLTSFKGTDGIKTGYINASGFNLVATVQRNGVRLIGVVFGGRTGRTRDKHMVSLLTKQFSKIKPVQVRSARLPAAPIPRPDTILELAQNKPLPKLLPAVPAKTAAVPDRAATALTAPALRTNPASWAIQVGSFTRRVSAHKAAIRARRTANDVLDLMPAELSLVSSGGLPLWRVRFSQLKEQE
;
A
#
# COMPACT_ATOMS: atom_id res chain seq x y z
N MET A 1 -17.04 41.70 -23.37
CA MET A 1 -15.76 42.40 -23.24
C MET A 1 -14.76 41.70 -24.14
N ARG A 2 -14.29 42.40 -25.16
CA ARG A 2 -13.51 41.88 -26.30
C ARG A 2 -12.07 41.59 -25.89
N LEU A 3 -11.55 40.42 -26.26
CA LEU A 3 -10.11 40.12 -26.22
C LEU A 3 -9.54 40.36 -27.63
N VAL A 4 -8.60 41.28 -27.75
CA VAL A 4 -7.88 41.61 -28.99
C VAL A 4 -6.60 40.75 -28.99
N THR A 5 -6.44 39.96 -30.06
CA THR A 5 -5.20 39.21 -30.30
C THR A 5 -4.34 40.01 -31.28
N LEU A 6 -3.20 40.50 -30.84
CA LEU A 6 -2.19 41.16 -31.66
C LEU A 6 -1.33 40.11 -32.39
N ILE A 7 -1.35 40.13 -33.74
CA ILE A 7 -0.41 39.42 -34.59
C ILE A 7 0.61 40.44 -35.11
N LYS A 8 1.88 40.25 -34.78
CA LYS A 8 3.00 41.00 -35.34
C LYS A 8 3.27 40.54 -36.79
N TYR A 9 3.16 41.46 -37.75
CA TYR A 9 3.72 41.27 -39.07
C TYR A 9 5.10 41.95 -39.14
N SER A 10 6.12 41.24 -39.63
CA SER A 10 7.41 41.80 -40.00
C SER A 10 7.36 42.31 -41.43
N LYS A 11 8.02 43.44 -41.62
CA LYS A 11 8.18 44.14 -42.92
C LYS A 11 8.86 43.23 -43.94
N PHE A 12 8.31 43.27 -45.19
CA PHE A 12 9.09 42.99 -46.39
C PHE A 12 8.86 44.12 -47.40
N ASP A 13 9.96 44.53 -48.03
CA ASP A 13 10.14 45.72 -48.83
C ASP A 13 9.36 45.72 -50.15
N ALA A 14 8.97 46.95 -50.55
CA ALA A 14 8.39 47.28 -51.81
C ALA A 14 9.47 47.18 -52.89
N ILE A 15 9.19 46.49 -53.98
CA ILE A 15 9.85 46.69 -55.28
C ILE A 15 8.76 46.94 -56.31
N GLU A 16 8.92 48.10 -57.00
CA GLU A 16 8.14 48.58 -58.13
C GLU A 16 8.08 47.57 -59.27
N HIS A 17 6.90 47.32 -59.79
CA HIS A 17 6.64 47.08 -61.20
C HIS A 17 5.18 47.45 -61.55
N SER A 18 4.97 48.73 -61.76
CA SER A 18 3.87 49.23 -62.55
C SER A 18 4.13 48.87 -64.01
N GLU A 19 3.31 48.05 -64.65
CA GLU A 19 2.98 48.12 -66.12
C GLU A 19 2.34 46.84 -66.70
N VAL A 20 2.00 45.83 -65.88
CA VAL A 20 1.41 44.60 -66.45
C VAL A 20 -0.11 44.40 -66.15
N TRP A 21 -0.73 45.33 -65.44
CA TRP A 21 -2.14 45.14 -64.95
C TRP A 21 -3.23 45.72 -65.85
N ASN A 22 -2.90 46.54 -66.90
CA ASN A 22 -3.93 47.19 -67.70
C ASN A 22 -4.40 46.38 -68.90
N ASN A 23 -3.80 45.27 -69.29
CA ASN A 23 -4.21 44.51 -70.48
C ASN A 23 -4.98 43.20 -70.23
N LYS A 24 -5.31 42.85 -69.02
CA LYS A 24 -6.11 41.64 -68.68
C LYS A 24 -7.56 41.91 -68.24
N VAL A 25 -7.98 43.18 -68.10
CA VAL A 25 -9.33 43.53 -67.64
C VAL A 25 -10.34 43.74 -68.80
N MET A 26 -9.87 43.89 -70.07
CA MET A 26 -10.75 44.11 -71.20
C MET A 26 -11.14 42.86 -71.99
N ALA A 27 -10.65 41.68 -71.68
CA ALA A 27 -10.97 40.45 -72.42
C ALA A 27 -12.10 39.59 -71.81
N TYR A 28 -12.74 40.06 -70.73
CA TYR A 28 -13.79 39.28 -70.01
C TYR A 28 -15.23 39.92 -70.18
N LYS A 29 -15.46 40.77 -71.13
CA LYS A 29 -16.77 41.41 -71.27
C LYS A 29 -17.49 41.06 -72.56
N GLN A 30 -17.36 39.88 -73.10
CA GLN A 30 -18.25 39.37 -74.15
C GLN A 30 -18.24 37.83 -74.18
N VAL A 31 -18.89 37.21 -73.16
CA VAL A 31 -19.43 35.88 -73.31
C VAL A 31 -20.88 35.95 -72.86
N SER A 32 -21.71 35.73 -73.83
CA SER A 32 -23.17 35.78 -73.81
C SER A 32 -23.79 35.04 -72.63
N GLU A 33 -24.82 35.64 -72.01
CA GLU A 33 -25.83 35.02 -71.20
C GLU A 33 -26.51 33.85 -71.93
N GLN A 34 -25.99 32.62 -71.69
CA GLN A 34 -26.79 31.41 -71.86
C GLN A 34 -27.20 30.93 -70.52
N SER A 35 -28.39 31.26 -70.11
CA SER A 35 -29.06 30.76 -68.88
C SER A 35 -29.34 29.28 -69.05
N TYR A 36 -28.45 28.47 -68.54
CA TYR A 36 -28.72 27.00 -68.27
C TYR A 36 -29.53 26.94 -67.00
N THR A 37 -30.88 26.89 -67.11
CA THR A 37 -31.73 26.45 -65.99
C THR A 37 -31.55 24.96 -65.75
N TYR A 38 -30.66 24.61 -64.89
CA TYR A 38 -30.61 23.25 -64.31
C TYR A 38 -31.82 23.03 -63.41
N ALA A 39 -32.82 22.30 -63.90
CA ALA A 39 -33.91 21.81 -63.11
C ALA A 39 -33.33 20.85 -62.01
N PHE A 40 -33.14 21.43 -60.85
CA PHE A 40 -32.67 20.69 -59.69
C PHE A 40 -33.76 19.69 -59.27
N ARG A 41 -33.58 18.38 -59.59
CA ARG A 41 -34.49 17.33 -59.15
C ARG A 41 -34.25 17.08 -57.67
N PRO A 42 -35.20 17.45 -56.77
CA PRO A 42 -34.94 17.43 -55.30
C PRO A 42 -34.81 16.02 -54.67
N ARG A 43 -34.98 14.96 -55.48
CA ARG A 43 -34.90 13.56 -54.93
C ARG A 43 -33.49 13.02 -54.73
N ALA A 44 -32.48 13.51 -55.47
CA ALA A 44 -31.10 13.03 -55.30
C ALA A 44 -30.41 13.68 -54.10
N SER A 45 -30.73 14.93 -53.75
CA SER A 45 -30.14 15.65 -52.62
C SER A 45 -30.56 15.10 -51.24
N LEU A 46 -31.79 14.59 -51.12
CA LEU A 46 -32.27 13.97 -49.89
C LEU A 46 -31.56 12.64 -49.61
N LEU A 47 -31.26 11.84 -50.63
CA LEU A 47 -30.51 10.60 -50.49
C LEU A 47 -29.04 10.86 -50.12
N PHE A 48 -28.40 11.85 -50.74
CA PHE A 48 -27.02 12.24 -50.39
C PHE A 48 -26.91 12.82 -48.99
N GLY A 49 -27.89 13.65 -48.58
CA GLY A 49 -27.98 14.20 -47.23
C GLY A 49 -28.18 13.10 -46.17
N GLY A 50 -29.03 12.13 -46.48
CA GLY A 50 -29.25 10.95 -45.60
C GLY A 50 -28.02 10.07 -45.46
N ILE A 51 -27.31 9.78 -46.55
CA ILE A 51 -26.06 9.00 -46.52
C ILE A 51 -24.95 9.75 -45.75
N LEU A 52 -24.80 11.05 -45.96
CA LEU A 52 -23.82 11.86 -45.23
C LEU A 52 -24.14 11.94 -43.73
N ALA A 53 -25.42 12.07 -43.38
CA ALA A 53 -25.86 12.05 -41.97
C ALA A 53 -25.61 10.69 -41.33
N CYS A 54 -25.89 9.58 -42.03
CA CYS A 54 -25.56 8.24 -41.55
C CYS A 54 -24.05 8.03 -41.38
N LEU A 55 -23.22 8.49 -42.33
CA LEU A 55 -21.76 8.42 -42.19
C LEU A 55 -21.23 9.27 -41.06
N LEU A 56 -21.80 10.44 -40.79
CA LEU A 56 -21.47 11.26 -39.64
C LEU A 56 -21.93 10.62 -38.32
N LEU A 57 -23.10 9.98 -38.29
CA LEU A 57 -23.54 9.20 -37.11
C LEU A 57 -22.63 8.00 -36.85
N VAL A 58 -22.24 7.28 -37.88
CA VAL A 58 -21.28 6.16 -37.76
C VAL A 58 -19.88 6.64 -37.35
N ALA A 59 -19.46 7.80 -37.85
CA ALA A 59 -18.19 8.42 -37.39
C ALA A 59 -18.23 8.91 -35.94
N MET A 60 -19.40 9.27 -35.41
CA MET A 60 -19.59 9.61 -33.99
C MET A 60 -19.65 8.35 -33.09
N LEU A 61 -19.85 7.17 -33.63
CA LEU A 61 -19.77 5.89 -32.95
C LEU A 61 -18.31 5.40 -32.74
N ASN A 62 -17.36 6.34 -32.59
CA ASN A 62 -16.00 5.94 -32.18
C ASN A 62 -16.12 5.21 -30.85
N PRO A 63 -15.89 3.87 -30.78
CA PRO A 63 -15.86 3.19 -29.50
C PRO A 63 -14.79 3.88 -28.69
N ALA A 64 -15.17 4.44 -27.55
CA ALA A 64 -14.22 5.02 -26.61
C ALA A 64 -13.09 4.03 -26.42
N SER A 65 -11.92 4.29 -27.01
CA SER A 65 -10.81 3.36 -27.06
C SER A 65 -10.48 2.94 -25.63
N ALA A 66 -10.89 1.72 -25.26
CA ALA A 66 -10.71 1.21 -23.92
C ALA A 66 -9.21 1.16 -23.64
N ASN A 67 -8.75 1.90 -22.62
CA ASN A 67 -7.34 1.94 -22.27
C ASN A 67 -6.84 0.49 -21.97
N PRO A 68 -6.00 -0.11 -22.84
CA PRO A 68 -5.59 -1.51 -22.71
C PRO A 68 -4.78 -1.78 -21.47
N ARG A 69 -4.25 -0.74 -20.82
CA ARG A 69 -3.45 -0.82 -19.59
C ARG A 69 -4.27 -0.65 -18.32
N TYR A 70 -5.58 -0.42 -18.43
CA TYR A 70 -6.41 -0.09 -17.30
C TYR A 70 -6.94 -1.34 -16.60
N ALA A 71 -6.79 -1.35 -15.26
CA ALA A 71 -7.50 -2.21 -14.33
C ALA A 71 -7.72 -1.49 -13.01
N SER A 72 -8.80 -1.85 -12.30
CA SER A 72 -9.05 -1.31 -10.97
C SER A 72 -9.83 -2.29 -10.10
N LEU A 73 -9.62 -2.20 -8.80
CA LEU A 73 -10.28 -3.03 -7.79
C LEU A 73 -10.39 -2.24 -6.48
N ILE A 74 -11.53 -2.37 -5.81
CA ILE A 74 -11.69 -2.01 -4.40
C ILE A 74 -12.12 -3.26 -3.64
N MET A 75 -11.42 -3.56 -2.56
CA MET A 75 -11.64 -4.73 -1.71
C MET A 75 -11.69 -4.29 -0.25
N GLU A 76 -12.60 -4.86 0.51
CA GLU A 76 -12.64 -4.68 1.96
C GLU A 76 -11.64 -5.62 2.61
N GLU A 77 -10.80 -5.09 3.51
CA GLU A 77 -9.65 -5.82 4.06
C GLU A 77 -10.07 -7.02 4.92
N THR A 78 -11.07 -6.84 5.75
CA THR A 78 -11.42 -7.84 6.80
C THR A 78 -12.10 -9.06 6.20
N SER A 79 -13.06 -8.86 5.30
CA SER A 79 -13.82 -9.93 4.67
C SER A 79 -13.19 -10.44 3.36
N GLY A 80 -12.29 -9.66 2.76
CA GLY A 80 -11.79 -9.93 1.40
C GLY A 80 -12.84 -9.68 0.31
N LYS A 81 -14.01 -9.10 0.66
CA LYS A 81 -15.11 -8.83 -0.28
C LYS A 81 -14.68 -7.81 -1.33
N VAL A 82 -14.87 -8.16 -2.59
CA VAL A 82 -14.67 -7.23 -3.71
C VAL A 82 -15.89 -6.32 -3.81
N LEU A 83 -15.70 -5.02 -3.61
CA LEU A 83 -16.75 -4.00 -3.67
C LEU A 83 -16.87 -3.36 -5.06
N TYR A 84 -15.76 -3.38 -5.81
CA TYR A 84 -15.69 -2.89 -7.17
C TYR A 84 -14.55 -3.57 -7.92
N SER A 85 -14.78 -3.94 -9.18
CA SER A 85 -13.74 -4.48 -10.06
C SER A 85 -13.97 -4.10 -11.51
N ARG A 86 -12.88 -3.78 -12.22
CA ARG A 86 -12.85 -3.63 -13.66
C ARG A 86 -11.50 -4.14 -14.18
N ASN A 87 -11.53 -5.14 -15.05
CA ASN A 87 -10.33 -5.82 -15.57
C ASN A 87 -9.39 -6.32 -14.45
N ALA A 88 -9.93 -6.66 -13.26
CA ALA A 88 -9.13 -6.91 -12.06
C ALA A 88 -8.14 -8.06 -12.20
N ASP A 89 -8.41 -8.99 -13.09
CA ASP A 89 -7.60 -10.19 -13.34
C ASP A 89 -6.73 -10.11 -14.61
N LYS A 90 -6.76 -8.95 -15.30
CA LYS A 90 -5.90 -8.69 -16.46
C LYS A 90 -4.45 -8.61 -16.03
N LYS A 91 -3.56 -9.35 -16.71
CA LYS A 91 -2.11 -9.28 -16.51
C LYS A 91 -1.59 -7.94 -17.04
N LEU A 92 -1.00 -7.15 -16.16
CA LEU A 92 -0.46 -5.82 -16.43
C LEU A 92 0.91 -5.66 -15.79
N TYR A 93 1.67 -4.66 -16.23
CA TYR A 93 2.97 -4.38 -15.66
C TYR A 93 2.83 -3.65 -14.32
N PRO A 94 3.32 -4.22 -13.20
CA PRO A 94 3.19 -3.61 -11.88
C PRO A 94 4.05 -2.35 -11.71
N ALA A 95 5.09 -2.17 -12.52
CA ALA A 95 6.09 -1.14 -12.30
C ALA A 95 6.57 -1.17 -10.83
N SER A 96 6.76 -0.02 -10.18
CA SER A 96 7.25 0.05 -8.79
C SER A 96 6.27 -0.47 -7.73
N LEU A 97 5.06 -0.94 -8.08
CA LEU A 97 4.26 -1.73 -7.14
C LEU A 97 4.97 -3.04 -6.76
N THR A 98 5.86 -3.54 -7.60
CA THR A 98 6.78 -4.66 -7.32
C THR A 98 7.50 -4.52 -5.98
N LYS A 99 7.87 -3.29 -5.60
CA LYS A 99 8.56 -3.01 -4.33
C LYS A 99 7.74 -3.34 -3.09
N ILE A 100 6.42 -3.54 -3.23
CA ILE A 100 5.60 -4.05 -2.12
C ILE A 100 6.02 -5.47 -1.77
N MET A 101 6.29 -6.33 -2.76
CA MET A 101 6.80 -7.69 -2.51
C MET A 101 8.26 -7.68 -2.01
N THR A 102 9.08 -6.74 -2.49
CA THR A 102 10.45 -6.56 -1.97
C THR A 102 10.43 -6.19 -0.49
N LEU A 103 9.56 -5.26 -0.08
CA LEU A 103 9.34 -4.89 1.32
C LEU A 103 8.72 -6.05 2.13
N TYR A 104 7.82 -6.84 1.53
CA TYR A 104 7.24 -8.00 2.18
C TYR A 104 8.33 -9.01 2.61
N LEU A 105 9.23 -9.36 1.70
CA LEU A 105 10.34 -10.28 2.00
C LEU A 105 11.38 -9.66 2.95
N LEU A 106 11.58 -8.35 2.90
CA LEU A 106 12.45 -7.65 3.85
C LEU A 106 11.84 -7.66 5.26
N PHE A 107 10.54 -7.41 5.41
CA PHE A 107 9.84 -7.49 6.68
C PHE A 107 9.78 -8.93 7.22
N GLU A 108 9.64 -9.92 6.34
CA GLU A 108 9.74 -11.34 6.73
C GLU A 108 11.14 -11.67 7.28
N ALA A 109 12.19 -11.17 6.63
CA ALA A 109 13.57 -11.35 7.10
C ALA A 109 13.81 -10.65 8.45
N MET A 110 13.22 -9.48 8.67
CA MET A 110 13.26 -8.79 9.97
C MET A 110 12.49 -9.55 11.05
N GLN A 111 11.31 -10.06 10.73
CA GLN A 111 10.47 -10.79 11.68
C GLN A 111 11.11 -12.12 12.12
N THR A 112 11.86 -12.76 11.22
CA THR A 112 12.59 -14.01 11.50
C THR A 112 13.97 -13.79 12.09
N GLY A 113 14.36 -12.55 12.38
CA GLY A 113 15.66 -12.21 12.97
C GLY A 113 16.87 -12.31 12.03
N LYS A 114 16.65 -12.59 10.73
CA LYS A 114 17.75 -12.66 9.74
C LYS A 114 18.43 -11.32 9.52
N VAL A 115 17.68 -10.23 9.65
CA VAL A 115 18.18 -8.86 9.61
C VAL A 115 17.44 -8.02 10.65
N SER A 116 18.12 -7.01 11.21
CA SER A 116 17.53 -5.97 12.04
C SER A 116 17.40 -4.66 11.26
N LYS A 117 16.71 -3.67 11.80
CA LYS A 117 16.63 -2.33 11.20
C LYS A 117 18.01 -1.67 11.05
N HIS A 118 18.98 -2.04 11.87
CA HIS A 118 20.35 -1.50 11.87
C HIS A 118 21.29 -2.25 10.92
N THR A 119 20.93 -3.43 10.43
CA THR A 119 21.76 -4.23 9.53
C THR A 119 22.17 -3.41 8.32
N LYS A 120 23.49 -3.35 8.03
CA LYS A 120 24.07 -2.63 6.90
C LYS A 120 24.13 -3.56 5.68
N MET A 121 23.57 -3.10 4.57
CA MET A 121 23.56 -3.82 3.29
C MET A 121 24.50 -3.14 2.31
N LYS A 122 25.44 -3.91 1.73
CA LYS A 122 26.51 -3.41 0.84
C LYS A 122 25.95 -3.04 -0.55
N VAL A 123 26.45 -1.95 -1.11
CA VAL A 123 26.06 -1.46 -2.43
C VAL A 123 27.00 -2.02 -3.49
N SER A 124 26.46 -2.85 -4.39
CA SER A 124 27.21 -3.40 -5.54
C SER A 124 27.30 -2.42 -6.71
N LYS A 125 28.17 -2.73 -7.68
CA LYS A 125 28.21 -2.03 -8.98
C LYS A 125 26.86 -2.11 -9.70
N VAL A 126 26.19 -3.27 -9.65
CA VAL A 126 24.87 -3.50 -10.26
C VAL A 126 23.80 -2.63 -9.63
N ALA A 127 23.75 -2.56 -8.30
CA ALA A 127 22.80 -1.71 -7.59
C ALA A 127 23.02 -0.22 -7.94
N ALA A 128 24.25 0.27 -7.87
CA ALA A 128 24.60 1.67 -8.14
C ALA A 128 24.26 2.09 -9.58
N SER A 129 24.36 1.17 -10.56
CA SER A 129 24.09 1.45 -11.99
C SER A 129 22.59 1.51 -12.34
N ARG A 130 21.67 1.14 -11.42
CA ARG A 130 20.23 1.11 -11.73
C ARG A 130 19.69 2.44 -12.22
N SER A 131 18.77 2.36 -13.18
CA SER A 131 18.07 3.54 -13.72
C SER A 131 17.23 4.24 -12.64
N PRO A 132 17.01 5.56 -12.72
CA PRO A 132 16.14 6.30 -11.81
C PRO A 132 14.70 5.73 -11.81
N SER A 133 13.93 5.91 -10.69
CA SER A 133 14.21 6.67 -9.46
C SER A 133 15.21 5.94 -8.57
N LYS A 134 16.19 6.65 -7.99
CA LYS A 134 17.25 6.06 -7.13
C LYS A 134 17.78 7.07 -6.12
N LEU A 135 18.52 6.60 -5.10
CA LEU A 135 19.23 7.44 -4.13
C LEU A 135 20.63 7.85 -4.60
N TYR A 136 21.13 7.30 -5.71
CA TYR A 136 22.48 7.46 -6.21
C TYR A 136 23.53 6.94 -5.21
N LEU A 137 23.29 5.72 -4.72
CA LEU A 137 24.19 5.03 -3.81
C LEU A 137 25.55 4.78 -4.49
N LYS A 138 26.66 4.99 -3.74
CA LYS A 138 28.02 4.76 -4.23
C LYS A 138 28.42 3.30 -4.00
N VAL A 139 29.13 2.73 -4.97
CA VAL A 139 29.69 1.37 -4.88
C VAL A 139 30.58 1.23 -3.64
N GLY A 140 30.50 0.10 -2.96
CA GLY A 140 31.26 -0.18 -1.74
C GLY A 140 30.69 0.41 -0.47
N HIS A 141 29.84 1.46 -0.54
CA HIS A 141 29.13 1.99 0.60
C HIS A 141 28.02 1.01 1.07
N SER A 142 27.38 1.35 2.16
CA SER A 142 26.26 0.57 2.70
C SER A 142 25.08 1.44 3.08
N ILE A 143 23.88 0.82 3.11
CA ILE A 143 22.64 1.44 3.60
C ILE A 143 22.05 0.53 4.68
N SER A 144 21.50 1.11 5.76
CA SER A 144 20.79 0.33 6.78
C SER A 144 19.44 -0.16 6.23
N VAL A 145 18.93 -1.25 6.80
CA VAL A 145 17.60 -1.80 6.48
C VAL A 145 16.52 -0.72 6.67
N GLU A 146 16.56 0.04 7.76
CA GLU A 146 15.58 1.10 8.03
C GLU A 146 15.60 2.19 6.95
N ASN A 147 16.77 2.70 6.58
CA ASN A 147 16.89 3.68 5.50
C ASN A 147 16.47 3.09 4.14
N ALA A 148 16.71 1.80 3.92
CA ALA A 148 16.26 1.12 2.72
C ALA A 148 14.72 1.05 2.66
N ILE A 149 14.05 0.71 3.76
CA ILE A 149 12.59 0.73 3.85
C ILE A 149 12.04 2.12 3.52
N LEU A 150 12.55 3.15 4.18
CA LEU A 150 12.13 4.55 3.96
C LEU A 150 12.36 4.99 2.51
N ALA A 151 13.50 4.64 1.92
CA ALA A 151 13.81 4.95 0.52
C ALA A 151 12.90 4.21 -0.48
N LEU A 152 12.58 2.94 -0.22
CA LEU A 152 11.67 2.14 -1.05
C LEU A 152 10.25 2.69 -1.02
N VAL A 153 9.77 3.08 0.16
CA VAL A 153 8.41 3.59 0.36
C VAL A 153 8.26 4.98 -0.25
N THR A 154 9.17 5.92 0.05
CA THR A 154 9.03 7.34 -0.31
C THR A 154 9.57 7.64 -1.71
N LYS A 155 10.88 7.44 -1.89
CA LYS A 155 11.61 7.74 -3.15
C LYS A 155 11.39 6.66 -4.21
N SER A 156 10.96 5.45 -3.81
CA SER A 156 10.84 4.33 -4.74
C SER A 156 12.17 3.93 -5.39
N ALA A 157 13.26 3.97 -4.62
CA ALA A 157 14.64 3.86 -5.09
C ALA A 157 14.93 2.47 -5.70
N ASN A 158 15.37 2.44 -6.97
CA ASN A 158 15.64 1.20 -7.70
C ASN A 158 16.98 0.58 -7.27
N ASP A 159 18.00 1.40 -7.04
CA ASP A 159 19.30 0.99 -6.49
C ASP A 159 19.14 0.30 -5.14
N VAL A 160 18.32 0.88 -4.24
CA VAL A 160 18.03 0.29 -2.94
C VAL A 160 17.27 -1.04 -3.08
N ALA A 161 16.32 -1.16 -4.03
CA ALA A 161 15.63 -2.43 -4.27
C ALA A 161 16.60 -3.54 -4.68
N THR A 162 17.59 -3.20 -5.51
CA THR A 162 18.64 -4.13 -5.92
C THR A 162 19.54 -4.48 -4.74
N VAL A 163 19.97 -3.51 -3.90
CA VAL A 163 20.73 -3.79 -2.67
C VAL A 163 20.00 -4.77 -1.75
N VAL A 164 18.70 -4.55 -1.50
CA VAL A 164 17.89 -5.47 -0.68
C VAL A 164 17.82 -6.86 -1.31
N SER A 165 17.65 -6.93 -2.63
CA SER A 165 17.52 -8.20 -3.34
C SER A 165 18.82 -9.01 -3.32
N GLU A 166 19.96 -8.36 -3.49
CA GLU A 166 21.28 -8.99 -3.42
C GLU A 166 21.57 -9.47 -1.99
N HIS A 167 21.28 -8.65 -0.99
CA HIS A 167 21.51 -9.00 0.41
C HIS A 167 20.67 -10.21 0.86
N LEU A 168 19.38 -10.28 0.50
CA LEU A 168 18.48 -11.36 0.92
C LEU A 168 18.44 -12.55 -0.03
N GLY A 169 18.89 -12.38 -1.27
CA GLY A 169 18.78 -13.38 -2.32
C GLY A 169 20.11 -13.90 -2.83
N GLY A 170 21.22 -13.26 -2.48
CA GLY A 170 22.54 -13.47 -3.13
C GLY A 170 22.63 -12.81 -4.50
N SER A 171 21.52 -12.78 -5.25
CA SER A 171 21.39 -12.03 -6.50
C SER A 171 19.95 -11.57 -6.71
N GLU A 172 19.76 -10.53 -7.53
CA GLU A 172 18.40 -10.05 -7.87
C GLU A 172 17.59 -11.13 -8.60
N ARG A 173 18.24 -11.98 -9.40
CA ARG A 173 17.60 -13.09 -10.11
C ARG A 173 17.02 -14.11 -9.13
N GLU A 174 17.80 -14.57 -8.16
CA GLU A 174 17.35 -15.54 -7.15
C GLU A 174 16.30 -14.91 -6.22
N PHE A 175 16.47 -13.64 -5.88
CA PHE A 175 15.46 -12.92 -5.13
C PHE A 175 14.13 -12.81 -5.88
N ALA A 176 14.14 -12.54 -7.19
CA ALA A 176 12.94 -12.51 -8.01
C ALA A 176 12.21 -13.87 -8.07
N LYS A 177 12.98 -14.97 -8.06
CA LYS A 177 12.40 -16.32 -7.91
C LYS A 177 11.73 -16.49 -6.52
N LYS A 178 12.38 -16.02 -5.43
CA LYS A 178 11.79 -15.99 -4.08
C LYS A 178 10.51 -15.17 -4.06
N MET A 179 10.51 -13.96 -4.65
CA MET A 179 9.32 -13.11 -4.79
C MET A 179 8.17 -13.83 -5.48
N THR A 180 8.46 -14.54 -6.58
CA THR A 180 7.43 -15.26 -7.34
C THR A 180 6.88 -16.46 -6.58
N ARG A 181 7.73 -17.22 -5.87
CA ARG A 181 7.27 -18.30 -4.97
C ARG A 181 6.40 -17.75 -3.84
N LYS A 182 6.81 -16.64 -3.21
CA LYS A 182 6.02 -15.97 -2.16
C LYS A 182 4.67 -15.49 -2.71
N ALA A 183 4.66 -14.91 -3.91
CA ALA A 183 3.41 -14.50 -4.57
C ALA A 183 2.44 -15.69 -4.73
N LYS A 184 2.92 -16.82 -5.23
CA LYS A 184 2.10 -18.04 -5.33
C LYS A 184 1.56 -18.50 -3.98
N ALA A 185 2.39 -18.50 -2.93
CA ALA A 185 1.99 -18.88 -1.58
C ALA A 185 0.94 -17.92 -0.97
N LEU A 186 0.92 -16.65 -1.40
CA LEU A 186 -0.10 -15.66 -1.04
C LEU A 186 -1.35 -15.71 -1.93
N GLY A 187 -1.44 -16.68 -2.85
CA GLY A 187 -2.56 -16.82 -3.77
C GLY A 187 -2.57 -15.82 -4.92
N MET A 188 -1.42 -15.20 -5.23
CA MET A 188 -1.22 -14.29 -6.37
C MET A 188 -0.88 -15.11 -7.62
N THR A 189 -1.84 -15.88 -8.12
CA THR A 189 -1.63 -16.91 -9.14
C THR A 189 -1.26 -16.36 -10.53
N ARG A 190 -1.53 -15.08 -10.78
CA ARG A 190 -1.27 -14.42 -12.07
C ARG A 190 -0.08 -13.46 -12.01
N THR A 191 0.77 -13.58 -10.97
CA THR A 191 1.92 -12.69 -10.73
C THR A 191 3.24 -13.40 -10.94
N ILE A 192 4.13 -12.76 -11.70
CA ILE A 192 5.51 -13.18 -11.92
C ILE A 192 6.41 -11.97 -11.71
N PHE A 193 7.41 -12.10 -10.82
CA PHE A 193 8.44 -11.10 -10.61
C PHE A 193 9.74 -11.52 -11.31
N LYS A 194 10.45 -10.56 -11.90
CA LYS A 194 11.72 -10.73 -12.61
C LYS A 194 12.84 -9.86 -12.06
N ASN A 195 12.50 -8.84 -11.27
CA ASN A 195 13.43 -7.99 -10.53
C ASN A 195 12.75 -7.45 -9.27
N ALA A 196 13.53 -6.84 -8.39
CA ALA A 196 13.05 -6.31 -7.11
C ALA A 196 12.45 -4.89 -7.21
N SER A 197 12.71 -4.18 -8.29
CA SER A 197 12.43 -2.75 -8.41
C SER A 197 11.15 -2.44 -9.20
N GLY A 198 10.75 -3.31 -10.12
CA GLY A 198 9.68 -3.04 -11.08
C GLY A 198 10.17 -2.34 -12.35
N LEU A 199 11.47 -2.31 -12.59
CA LEU A 199 12.03 -1.87 -13.88
C LEU A 199 11.49 -2.74 -15.03
N PRO A 200 11.45 -2.23 -16.26
CA PRO A 200 10.83 -2.91 -17.38
C PRO A 200 11.37 -4.32 -17.61
N ASN A 201 10.47 -5.28 -17.69
CA ASN A 201 10.71 -6.65 -18.11
C ASN A 201 9.39 -7.22 -18.64
N ARG A 202 9.36 -7.72 -19.88
CA ARG A 202 8.14 -8.21 -20.54
C ARG A 202 7.46 -9.37 -19.79
N ALA A 203 8.24 -10.19 -19.07
CA ALA A 203 7.72 -11.32 -18.31
C ALA A 203 7.32 -10.97 -16.86
N GLN A 204 7.52 -9.71 -16.42
CA GLN A 204 7.12 -9.24 -15.10
C GLN A 204 5.71 -8.69 -15.13
N VAL A 205 4.77 -9.45 -14.62
CA VAL A 205 3.33 -9.13 -14.67
C VAL A 205 2.66 -9.35 -13.33
N SER A 206 1.56 -8.65 -13.12
CA SER A 206 0.65 -8.85 -11.99
C SER A 206 -0.78 -8.43 -12.37
N THR A 207 -1.72 -8.54 -11.44
CA THR A 207 -3.11 -8.13 -11.61
C THR A 207 -3.55 -7.21 -10.47
N ALA A 208 -4.64 -6.47 -10.65
CA ALA A 208 -5.17 -5.62 -9.57
C ALA A 208 -5.62 -6.47 -8.38
N ARG A 209 -6.18 -7.65 -8.62
CA ARG A 209 -6.57 -8.59 -7.57
C ARG A 209 -5.37 -9.13 -6.80
N ASP A 210 -4.32 -9.54 -7.49
CA ASP A 210 -3.12 -10.06 -6.84
C ASP A 210 -2.41 -8.98 -6.01
N MET A 211 -2.35 -7.74 -6.51
CA MET A 211 -1.78 -6.63 -5.74
C MET A 211 -2.61 -6.28 -4.50
N ALA A 212 -3.95 -6.45 -4.55
CA ALA A 212 -4.79 -6.29 -3.36
C ALA A 212 -4.54 -7.40 -2.34
N LYS A 213 -4.39 -8.66 -2.78
CA LYS A 213 -4.00 -9.78 -1.89
C LYS A 213 -2.67 -9.51 -1.20
N LEU A 214 -1.68 -8.99 -1.94
CA LEU A 214 -0.38 -8.63 -1.36
C LEU A 214 -0.51 -7.51 -0.32
N ALA A 215 -1.35 -6.51 -0.57
CA ALA A 215 -1.60 -5.43 0.37
C ALA A 215 -2.26 -5.93 1.67
N ILE A 216 -3.22 -6.85 1.57
CA ILE A 216 -3.85 -7.51 2.72
C ILE A 216 -2.81 -8.33 3.49
N ALA A 217 -2.03 -9.16 2.80
CA ALA A 217 -0.99 -9.98 3.41
C ALA A 217 0.06 -9.13 4.12
N MET A 218 0.53 -8.04 3.50
CA MET A 218 1.49 -7.10 4.10
C MET A 218 1.02 -6.60 5.46
N ARG A 219 -0.24 -6.22 5.56
CA ARG A 219 -0.79 -5.67 6.78
C ARG A 219 -1.14 -6.74 7.82
N ARG A 220 -1.58 -7.93 7.38
CA ARG A 220 -1.90 -9.07 8.23
C ARG A 220 -0.64 -9.64 8.88
N ASP A 221 0.43 -9.80 8.09
CA ASP A 221 1.63 -10.53 8.50
C ASP A 221 2.64 -9.60 9.20
N PHE A 222 2.67 -8.31 8.83
CA PHE A 222 3.63 -7.32 9.33
C PHE A 222 2.96 -6.03 9.85
N PRO A 223 1.96 -6.13 10.76
CA PRO A 223 1.26 -4.95 11.27
C PRO A 223 2.20 -3.97 11.99
N GLN A 224 3.27 -4.48 12.64
CA GLN A 224 4.29 -3.70 13.35
C GLN A 224 5.13 -2.83 12.41
N TYR A 225 5.29 -3.20 11.12
CA TYR A 225 6.07 -2.46 10.13
C TYR A 225 5.19 -1.64 9.18
N PHE A 226 3.86 -1.78 9.27
CA PHE A 226 2.96 -1.15 8.31
C PHE A 226 3.00 0.39 8.38
N HIS A 227 3.35 0.95 9.54
CA HIS A 227 3.49 2.39 9.75
C HIS A 227 4.49 3.05 8.78
N TYR A 228 5.50 2.32 8.29
CA TYR A 228 6.44 2.86 7.31
C TYR A 228 5.78 3.39 6.04
N PHE A 229 4.65 2.80 5.61
CA PHE A 229 3.93 3.22 4.40
C PHE A 229 3.25 4.58 4.51
N SER A 230 3.02 5.07 5.72
CA SER A 230 2.42 6.39 5.99
C SER A 230 3.43 7.54 5.97
N ASN A 231 4.74 7.27 5.88
CA ASN A 231 5.75 8.32 5.84
C ASN A 231 5.58 9.21 4.60
N THR A 232 5.36 10.49 4.82
CA THR A 232 5.17 11.50 3.76
C THR A 232 6.47 11.95 3.12
N HIS A 233 7.59 11.78 3.81
CA HIS A 233 8.93 12.13 3.34
C HIS A 233 10.01 11.28 4.02
N PHE A 234 11.22 11.34 3.47
CA PHE A 234 12.43 10.72 3.98
C PHE A 234 13.61 11.66 3.75
N VAL A 235 14.52 11.76 4.71
CA VAL A 235 15.76 12.54 4.59
C VAL A 235 16.94 11.58 4.43
N TRP A 236 17.75 11.80 3.39
CA TRP A 236 18.96 11.03 3.11
C TRP A 236 20.07 11.96 2.65
N ASN A 237 21.21 11.94 3.34
CA ASN A 237 22.37 12.81 3.06
C ASN A 237 21.95 14.29 2.93
N GLY A 238 21.19 14.81 3.90
CA GLY A 238 20.70 16.19 3.92
C GLY A 238 19.55 16.48 2.93
N ARG A 239 19.24 15.58 2.00
CA ARG A 239 18.21 15.80 1.00
C ARG A 239 16.86 15.19 1.41
N LYS A 240 15.80 16.00 1.37
CA LYS A 240 14.42 15.58 1.64
C LYS A 240 13.75 15.03 0.38
N TYR A 241 13.25 13.79 0.45
CA TYR A 241 12.50 13.11 -0.61
C TYR A 241 11.04 12.97 -0.21
N LYS A 242 10.11 13.56 -0.97
CA LYS A 242 8.67 13.43 -0.75
C LYS A 242 8.16 12.06 -1.21
N ASN A 243 7.17 11.52 -0.51
CA ASN A 243 6.48 10.30 -0.95
C ASN A 243 5.69 10.58 -2.24
N HIS A 244 5.76 9.64 -3.18
CA HIS A 244 5.02 9.72 -4.44
C HIS A 244 3.52 9.45 -4.27
N ASN A 245 3.08 8.87 -3.15
CA ASN A 245 1.67 8.66 -2.82
C ASN A 245 1.07 9.92 -2.19
N ARG A 246 0.52 10.80 -3.03
CA ARG A 246 -0.08 12.07 -2.59
C ARG A 246 -1.34 11.88 -1.75
N LEU A 247 -2.02 10.72 -1.84
CA LEU A 247 -3.21 10.45 -1.04
C LEU A 247 -2.93 10.45 0.46
N LEU A 248 -1.69 10.19 0.88
CA LEU A 248 -1.29 10.26 2.30
C LEU A 248 -1.61 11.61 2.94
N THR A 249 -1.57 12.70 2.17
CA THR A 249 -1.86 14.05 2.66
C THR A 249 -3.17 14.61 2.14
N SER A 250 -3.70 14.10 1.01
CA SER A 250 -4.87 14.67 0.35
C SER A 250 -6.18 13.88 0.55
N PHE A 251 -6.13 12.68 1.15
CA PHE A 251 -7.32 11.85 1.34
C PHE A 251 -7.33 11.23 2.75
N LYS A 252 -8.17 11.77 3.63
CA LYS A 252 -8.24 11.40 5.05
C LYS A 252 -8.40 9.88 5.24
N GLY A 253 -7.60 9.33 6.15
CA GLY A 253 -7.61 7.90 6.48
C GLY A 253 -6.66 7.06 5.61
N THR A 254 -5.94 7.65 4.65
CA THR A 254 -4.91 6.95 3.86
C THR A 254 -3.67 6.69 4.71
N ASP A 255 -3.19 5.42 4.73
CA ASP A 255 -1.99 5.01 5.47
C ASP A 255 -1.03 4.13 4.63
N GLY A 256 -1.23 4.06 3.33
CA GLY A 256 -0.35 3.31 2.40
C GLY A 256 -0.85 3.35 0.96
N ILE A 257 -0.21 2.61 0.03
CA ILE A 257 0.99 1.80 0.16
C ILE A 257 2.05 2.27 -0.85
N LYS A 258 1.73 2.22 -2.18
CA LYS A 258 2.77 2.44 -3.20
C LYS A 258 2.21 2.89 -4.54
N THR A 259 2.96 3.77 -5.20
CA THR A 259 2.76 4.17 -6.60
C THR A 259 3.74 3.44 -7.53
N GLY A 260 3.39 3.34 -8.80
CA GLY A 260 4.27 2.81 -9.84
C GLY A 260 4.06 3.52 -11.17
N TYR A 261 5.11 3.60 -11.98
CA TYR A 261 5.06 4.12 -13.33
C TYR A 261 6.18 3.54 -14.18
N ILE A 262 5.84 3.05 -15.34
CA ILE A 262 6.69 2.87 -16.52
C ILE A 262 5.85 3.22 -17.75
N ASN A 263 6.48 3.56 -18.87
CA ASN A 263 5.74 3.90 -20.09
C ASN A 263 4.73 2.82 -20.50
N ALA A 264 5.10 1.54 -20.36
CA ALA A 264 4.24 0.42 -20.72
C ALA A 264 3.05 0.21 -19.78
N SER A 265 3.12 0.63 -18.51
CA SER A 265 2.02 0.46 -17.53
C SER A 265 1.12 1.68 -17.40
N GLY A 266 1.60 2.89 -17.69
CA GLY A 266 1.01 4.11 -17.18
C GLY A 266 1.17 4.23 -15.65
N PHE A 267 0.38 5.09 -15.02
CA PHE A 267 0.45 5.39 -13.59
C PHE A 267 -0.39 4.41 -12.76
N ASN A 268 0.27 3.67 -11.86
CA ASN A 268 -0.33 2.67 -10.98
C ASN A 268 -0.39 3.16 -9.52
N LEU A 269 -1.30 2.61 -8.72
CA LEU A 269 -1.41 2.87 -7.28
C LEU A 269 -2.03 1.68 -6.57
N VAL A 270 -1.45 1.29 -5.45
CA VAL A 270 -2.12 0.54 -4.38
C VAL A 270 -2.27 1.49 -3.20
N ALA A 271 -3.50 1.69 -2.74
CA ALA A 271 -3.81 2.52 -1.58
C ALA A 271 -4.57 1.72 -0.53
N THR A 272 -4.32 2.04 0.75
CA THR A 272 -5.13 1.59 1.88
C THR A 272 -5.70 2.79 2.58
N VAL A 273 -6.97 2.71 2.92
CA VAL A 273 -7.71 3.80 3.57
C VAL A 273 -8.62 3.24 4.65
N GLN A 274 -8.55 3.80 5.84
CA GLN A 274 -9.41 3.42 6.95
C GLN A 274 -10.34 4.56 7.34
N ARG A 275 -11.66 4.28 7.42
CA ARG A 275 -12.68 5.19 7.91
C ARG A 275 -13.73 4.42 8.70
N ASN A 276 -14.19 4.99 9.81
CA ASN A 276 -15.28 4.43 10.63
C ASN A 276 -15.10 2.93 10.94
N GLY A 277 -13.88 2.51 11.28
CA GLY A 277 -13.56 1.11 11.58
C GLY A 277 -13.40 0.19 10.36
N VAL A 278 -13.81 0.62 9.17
CA VAL A 278 -13.68 -0.14 7.92
C VAL A 278 -12.45 0.27 7.16
N ARG A 279 -11.69 -0.72 6.66
CA ARG A 279 -10.53 -0.50 5.80
C ARG A 279 -10.77 -1.01 4.39
N LEU A 280 -10.53 -0.14 3.43
CA LEU A 280 -10.58 -0.48 2.00
C LEU A 280 -9.18 -0.48 1.39
N ILE A 281 -8.97 -1.44 0.51
CA ILE A 281 -7.79 -1.54 -0.34
C ILE A 281 -8.22 -1.20 -1.76
N GLY A 282 -7.60 -0.16 -2.32
CA GLY A 282 -7.79 0.25 -3.70
C GLY A 282 -6.56 -0.07 -4.55
N VAL A 283 -6.79 -0.59 -5.74
CA VAL A 283 -5.76 -0.80 -6.75
C VAL A 283 -6.21 -0.18 -8.06
N VAL A 284 -5.33 0.63 -8.67
CA VAL A 284 -5.53 1.21 -10.01
C VAL A 284 -4.27 0.99 -10.82
N PHE A 285 -4.44 0.45 -12.02
CA PHE A 285 -3.42 0.35 -13.07
C PHE A 285 -3.78 1.27 -14.23
N GLY A 286 -2.78 1.79 -14.94
CA GLY A 286 -2.95 2.39 -16.25
C GLY A 286 -3.48 3.82 -16.27
N GLY A 287 -3.36 4.58 -15.20
CA GLY A 287 -3.71 6.00 -15.21
C GLY A 287 -2.90 6.78 -16.25
N ARG A 288 -3.51 7.73 -16.94
CA ARG A 288 -2.83 8.58 -17.93
C ARG A 288 -1.81 9.51 -17.29
N THR A 289 -2.13 10.06 -16.13
CA THR A 289 -1.24 10.87 -15.30
C THR A 289 -1.37 10.47 -13.83
N GLY A 290 -0.39 10.85 -13.00
CA GLY A 290 -0.48 10.65 -11.56
C GLY A 290 -1.71 11.36 -10.94
N ARG A 291 -2.07 12.57 -11.46
CA ARG A 291 -3.23 13.33 -10.99
C ARG A 291 -4.55 12.65 -11.34
N THR A 292 -4.72 12.18 -12.57
CA THR A 292 -5.96 11.50 -13.01
C THR A 292 -6.12 10.15 -12.31
N ARG A 293 -5.02 9.39 -12.09
CA ARG A 293 -5.01 8.16 -11.31
C ARG A 293 -5.47 8.41 -9.86
N ASP A 294 -4.95 9.47 -9.20
CA ASP A 294 -5.32 9.82 -7.84
C ASP A 294 -6.80 10.21 -7.74
N LYS A 295 -7.29 11.10 -8.64
CA LYS A 295 -8.71 11.47 -8.71
C LYS A 295 -9.60 10.24 -8.86
N HIS A 296 -9.22 9.31 -9.74
CA HIS A 296 -9.96 8.08 -9.98
C HIS A 296 -9.99 7.17 -8.75
N MET A 297 -8.84 6.97 -8.07
CA MET A 297 -8.77 6.21 -6.83
C MET A 297 -9.66 6.81 -5.74
N VAL A 298 -9.61 8.13 -5.55
CA VAL A 298 -10.45 8.85 -4.58
C VAL A 298 -11.94 8.65 -4.90
N SER A 299 -12.33 8.81 -6.16
CA SER A 299 -13.72 8.59 -6.62
C SER A 299 -14.22 7.17 -6.30
N LEU A 300 -13.40 6.15 -6.63
CA LEU A 300 -13.75 4.76 -6.35
C LEU A 300 -13.90 4.50 -4.85
N LEU A 301 -12.93 4.94 -4.05
CA LEU A 301 -12.94 4.76 -2.58
C LEU A 301 -14.13 5.49 -1.94
N THR A 302 -14.38 6.76 -2.30
CA THR A 302 -15.50 7.54 -1.78
C THR A 302 -16.83 6.86 -2.09
N LYS A 303 -17.03 6.40 -3.34
CA LYS A 303 -18.24 5.67 -3.75
C LYS A 303 -18.45 4.36 -2.99
N GLN A 304 -17.38 3.67 -2.58
CA GLN A 304 -17.55 2.45 -1.80
C GLN A 304 -17.77 2.75 -0.31
N PHE A 305 -17.07 3.74 0.26
CA PHE A 305 -17.31 4.17 1.64
C PHE A 305 -18.75 4.69 1.86
N SER A 306 -19.35 5.37 0.87
CA SER A 306 -20.74 5.84 1.00
C SER A 306 -21.78 4.71 1.02
N LYS A 307 -21.44 3.52 0.50
CA LYS A 307 -22.29 2.32 0.51
C LYS A 307 -22.16 1.49 1.79
N ILE A 308 -21.11 1.69 2.56
CA ILE A 308 -20.85 0.95 3.78
C ILE A 308 -21.56 1.67 4.92
N LYS A 309 -22.61 1.04 5.46
CA LYS A 309 -23.24 1.53 6.68
C LYS A 309 -22.18 1.60 7.78
N PRO A 310 -22.13 2.68 8.57
CA PRO A 310 -21.25 2.73 9.73
C PRO A 310 -21.47 1.47 10.56
N VAL A 311 -20.39 0.79 10.93
CA VAL A 311 -20.49 -0.26 11.95
C VAL A 311 -20.92 0.47 13.21
N GLN A 312 -22.22 0.40 13.53
CA GLN A 312 -22.69 0.75 14.86
C GLN A 312 -21.97 -0.23 15.78
N VAL A 313 -20.90 0.21 16.43
CA VAL A 313 -20.45 -0.44 17.64
C VAL A 313 -21.64 -0.26 18.60
N ARG A 314 -22.57 -1.21 18.59
CA ARG A 314 -23.43 -1.37 19.77
C ARG A 314 -22.44 -1.56 20.91
N SER A 315 -22.18 -0.48 21.64
CA SER A 315 -21.78 -0.61 23.02
C SER A 315 -22.92 -1.47 23.63
N ALA A 316 -22.67 -2.78 23.67
CA ALA A 316 -23.42 -3.58 24.61
C ALA A 316 -23.16 -2.87 25.94
N ARG A 317 -24.12 -2.07 26.40
CA ARG A 317 -24.19 -1.76 27.81
C ARG A 317 -24.23 -3.15 28.45
N LEU A 318 -23.05 -3.58 28.93
CA LEU A 318 -23.06 -4.65 29.92
C LEU A 318 -24.06 -4.19 30.95
N PRO A 319 -25.06 -5.04 31.31
CA PRO A 319 -25.90 -4.74 32.45
C PRO A 319 -24.93 -4.29 33.53
N ALA A 320 -25.19 -3.12 34.12
CA ALA A 320 -24.38 -2.68 35.24
C ALA A 320 -24.44 -3.84 36.24
N ALA A 321 -23.30 -4.48 36.48
CA ALA A 321 -23.22 -5.47 37.54
C ALA A 321 -23.73 -4.75 38.81
N PRO A 322 -24.66 -5.34 39.57
CA PRO A 322 -25.13 -4.73 40.78
C PRO A 322 -23.88 -4.36 41.60
N ILE A 323 -23.73 -3.08 41.90
CA ILE A 323 -22.68 -2.64 42.82
C ILE A 323 -23.02 -3.31 44.16
N PRO A 324 -22.18 -4.20 44.73
CA PRO A 324 -22.42 -4.78 46.02
C PRO A 324 -22.59 -3.63 47.01
N ARG A 325 -23.64 -3.69 47.82
CA ARG A 325 -23.84 -2.69 48.88
C ARG A 325 -22.60 -2.76 49.82
N PRO A 326 -22.13 -1.63 50.35
CA PRO A 326 -20.96 -1.60 51.23
C PRO A 326 -21.00 -2.59 52.38
N ASP A 327 -22.20 -2.85 52.91
CA ASP A 327 -22.46 -3.74 54.02
C ASP A 327 -22.14 -5.22 53.73
N THR A 328 -22.28 -5.65 52.46
CA THR A 328 -21.96 -7.03 52.03
C THR A 328 -20.45 -7.32 51.96
N ILE A 329 -19.64 -6.30 51.82
CA ILE A 329 -18.18 -6.43 51.74
C ILE A 329 -17.59 -6.66 53.16
N LEU A 330 -18.20 -6.05 54.18
CA LEU A 330 -17.78 -6.23 55.56
C LEU A 330 -18.16 -7.63 56.12
N GLU A 331 -19.30 -8.21 55.74
CA GLU A 331 -19.69 -9.55 56.14
C GLU A 331 -18.85 -10.66 55.52
N LEU A 332 -18.41 -10.50 54.27
CA LEU A 332 -17.52 -11.46 53.59
C LEU A 332 -16.10 -11.47 54.13
N ALA A 333 -15.67 -10.37 54.74
CA ALA A 333 -14.31 -10.29 55.35
C ALA A 333 -14.24 -10.90 56.75
N GLN A 334 -15.37 -11.03 57.47
CA GLN A 334 -15.41 -11.52 58.85
C GLN A 334 -15.56 -13.04 58.97
N ASN A 335 -15.97 -13.75 57.90
CA ASN A 335 -16.31 -15.19 57.98
C ASN A 335 -15.31 -16.14 57.30
N LYS A 336 -14.09 -15.72 57.06
CA LYS A 336 -13.07 -16.64 56.56
C LYS A 336 -12.04 -16.98 57.66
N PRO A 337 -12.04 -18.20 58.20
CA PRO A 337 -11.00 -18.62 59.15
C PRO A 337 -9.65 -18.67 58.41
N LEU A 338 -8.64 -18.06 59.01
CA LEU A 338 -7.25 -18.12 58.54
C LEU A 338 -6.80 -19.60 58.48
N PRO A 339 -6.15 -20.01 57.37
CA PRO A 339 -5.56 -21.36 57.31
C PRO A 339 -4.43 -21.47 58.34
N LYS A 340 -4.49 -22.50 59.23
CA LYS A 340 -3.45 -22.85 60.18
C LYS A 340 -2.17 -23.17 59.41
N LEU A 341 -1.08 -22.49 59.76
CA LEU A 341 0.28 -22.84 59.35
C LEU A 341 0.64 -24.25 59.87
N LEU A 342 0.92 -25.16 58.94
CA LEU A 342 1.53 -26.47 59.25
C LEU A 342 3.01 -26.29 59.55
N PRO A 343 3.56 -27.05 60.51
CA PRO A 343 4.95 -26.91 60.90
C PRO A 343 5.92 -27.48 59.87
N ALA A 344 7.11 -26.87 59.80
CA ALA A 344 8.19 -27.22 58.87
C ALA A 344 8.72 -28.64 59.19
N VAL A 345 8.87 -29.46 58.15
CA VAL A 345 9.53 -30.77 58.21
C VAL A 345 11.01 -30.58 57.80
N PRO A 346 11.97 -31.17 58.61
CA PRO A 346 13.41 -30.98 58.34
C PRO A 346 13.91 -31.82 57.17
N ALA A 347 14.83 -31.21 56.40
CA ALA A 347 15.51 -31.84 55.30
C ALA A 347 16.41 -33.01 55.71
N LYS A 348 16.24 -34.15 55.04
CA LYS A 348 17.24 -35.22 55.04
C LYS A 348 17.89 -35.37 53.70
N THR A 349 19.19 -35.18 53.68
CA THR A 349 20.13 -35.46 52.60
C THR A 349 20.19 -36.97 52.30
N ALA A 350 20.12 -37.34 51.04
CA ALA A 350 20.63 -38.60 50.50
C ALA A 350 21.02 -38.51 49.05
N ALA A 351 22.09 -39.19 48.70
CA ALA A 351 22.98 -39.10 47.57
C ALA A 351 22.39 -39.55 46.21
N VAL A 352 23.06 -39.05 45.14
CA VAL A 352 22.97 -39.38 43.72
C VAL A 352 23.25 -40.86 43.45
N PRO A 353 22.66 -41.50 42.37
CA PRO A 353 23.48 -41.63 41.15
C PRO A 353 22.75 -41.35 39.80
N ASP A 354 23.58 -40.92 38.95
CA ASP A 354 23.65 -40.74 37.51
C ASP A 354 22.80 -41.68 36.63
N ARG A 355 22.02 -41.10 35.70
CA ARG A 355 21.92 -41.55 34.31
C ARG A 355 21.15 -40.56 33.42
N ALA A 356 21.78 -40.30 32.32
CA ALA A 356 21.38 -39.38 31.26
C ALA A 356 19.96 -39.59 30.71
N ALA A 357 19.22 -38.48 30.55
CA ALA A 357 18.19 -38.30 29.52
C ALA A 357 18.12 -36.82 29.17
N THR A 358 18.47 -36.51 27.94
CA THR A 358 18.50 -35.18 27.32
C THR A 358 17.09 -34.63 27.22
N ALA A 359 16.70 -33.70 28.08
CA ALA A 359 15.51 -32.90 27.95
C ALA A 359 15.93 -31.46 27.70
N LEU A 360 15.52 -30.91 26.55
CA LEU A 360 15.67 -29.51 26.17
C LEU A 360 14.92 -28.64 27.17
N THR A 361 15.62 -28.10 28.15
CA THR A 361 15.11 -27.06 29.04
C THR A 361 15.17 -25.71 28.33
N ALA A 362 14.01 -25.15 28.10
CA ALA A 362 13.88 -23.72 27.73
C ALA A 362 14.44 -22.86 28.90
N PRO A 363 15.20 -21.79 28.61
CA PRO A 363 15.79 -20.97 29.65
C PRO A 363 14.68 -20.28 30.46
N ALA A 364 14.70 -20.51 31.78
CA ALA A 364 13.89 -19.78 32.74
C ALA A 364 14.29 -18.31 32.71
N LEU A 365 13.37 -17.45 32.33
CA LEU A 365 13.50 -16.01 32.43
C LEU A 365 13.65 -15.62 33.91
N ARG A 366 14.82 -15.13 34.27
CA ARG A 366 15.06 -14.50 35.60
C ARG A 366 14.16 -13.25 35.63
N THR A 367 13.09 -13.33 36.41
CA THR A 367 12.26 -12.15 36.73
C THR A 367 12.99 -11.33 37.77
N ASN A 368 13.38 -10.12 37.41
CA ASN A 368 13.87 -9.11 38.34
C ASN A 368 12.69 -8.70 39.25
N PRO A 369 12.75 -8.82 40.59
CA PRO A 369 11.59 -8.70 41.48
C PRO A 369 11.03 -7.25 41.62
N ALA A 370 11.56 -6.27 40.90
CA ALA A 370 11.16 -4.85 41.01
C ALA A 370 10.53 -4.26 39.76
N SER A 371 10.03 -5.08 38.85
CA SER A 371 9.37 -4.51 37.63
C SER A 371 7.89 -4.84 37.60
N TRP A 372 7.07 -3.79 37.56
CA TRP A 372 5.62 -3.89 37.34
C TRP A 372 5.32 -4.27 35.88
N ALA A 373 4.24 -5.00 35.67
CA ALA A 373 3.78 -5.35 34.34
C ALA A 373 2.26 -5.18 34.23
N ILE A 374 1.80 -4.62 33.13
CA ILE A 374 0.37 -4.52 32.83
C ILE A 374 -0.03 -5.72 31.96
N GLN A 375 -0.97 -6.55 32.46
CA GLN A 375 -1.56 -7.61 31.67
C GLN A 375 -2.83 -7.08 30.97
N VAL A 376 -2.83 -7.12 29.64
CA VAL A 376 -3.95 -6.65 28.81
C VAL A 376 -5.03 -7.73 28.66
N GLY A 377 -4.67 -8.99 28.78
CA GLY A 377 -5.59 -10.11 28.70
C GLY A 377 -4.95 -11.42 28.25
N SER A 378 -5.78 -12.47 28.21
CA SER A 378 -5.41 -13.79 27.67
C SER A 378 -6.42 -14.18 26.59
N PHE A 379 -5.95 -14.78 25.49
CA PHE A 379 -6.71 -15.00 24.27
C PHE A 379 -6.47 -16.39 23.71
N THR A 380 -7.48 -17.04 23.17
CA THR A 380 -7.37 -18.37 22.54
C THR A 380 -6.59 -18.34 21.23
N ARG A 381 -6.47 -17.18 20.58
CA ARG A 381 -5.75 -17.02 19.32
C ARG A 381 -4.66 -15.96 19.45
N ARG A 382 -3.43 -16.27 18.96
CA ARG A 382 -2.28 -15.34 18.95
C ARG A 382 -2.61 -14.01 18.26
N VAL A 383 -3.39 -14.04 17.16
CA VAL A 383 -3.83 -12.83 16.44
C VAL A 383 -4.71 -11.92 17.30
N SER A 384 -5.59 -12.52 18.14
CA SER A 384 -6.44 -11.75 19.07
C SER A 384 -5.60 -11.09 20.17
N ALA A 385 -4.62 -11.80 20.71
CA ALA A 385 -3.65 -11.28 21.68
C ALA A 385 -2.87 -10.09 21.09
N HIS A 386 -2.38 -10.22 19.87
CA HIS A 386 -1.64 -9.16 19.19
C HIS A 386 -2.51 -7.91 18.92
N LYS A 387 -3.76 -8.10 18.50
CA LYS A 387 -4.73 -6.99 18.33
C LYS A 387 -5.02 -6.28 19.65
N ALA A 388 -5.08 -7.01 20.77
CA ALA A 388 -5.27 -6.43 22.10
C ALA A 388 -4.06 -5.60 22.54
N ALA A 389 -2.83 -6.06 22.30
CA ALA A 389 -1.61 -5.29 22.55
C ALA A 389 -1.60 -3.95 21.79
N ILE A 390 -1.92 -3.98 20.49
CA ILE A 390 -2.02 -2.76 19.66
C ILE A 390 -3.11 -1.81 20.19
N ARG A 391 -4.26 -2.35 20.59
CA ARG A 391 -5.35 -1.54 21.15
C ARG A 391 -4.95 -0.88 22.44
N ALA A 392 -4.34 -1.63 23.37
CA ALA A 392 -3.86 -1.09 24.65
C ALA A 392 -2.86 0.05 24.42
N ARG A 393 -1.89 -0.13 23.53
CA ARG A 393 -0.91 0.89 23.17
C ARG A 393 -1.56 2.16 22.60
N ARG A 394 -2.63 2.04 21.81
CA ARG A 394 -3.38 3.20 21.31
C ARG A 394 -4.21 3.92 22.36
N THR A 395 -4.69 3.19 23.36
CA THR A 395 -5.56 3.76 24.42
C THR A 395 -4.73 4.45 25.51
N ALA A 396 -3.53 3.93 25.78
CA ALA A 396 -2.59 4.46 26.79
C ALA A 396 -1.23 4.74 26.13
N ASN A 397 -1.23 5.59 25.09
CA ASN A 397 -0.06 5.90 24.27
C ASN A 397 1.07 6.50 25.09
N ASP A 398 0.72 7.37 26.06
CA ASP A 398 1.66 8.08 26.92
C ASP A 398 2.48 7.15 27.83
N VAL A 399 1.89 5.98 28.19
CA VAL A 399 2.52 5.01 29.11
C VAL A 399 3.10 3.81 28.36
N LEU A 400 2.42 3.32 27.29
CA LEU A 400 2.73 2.03 26.68
C LEU A 400 3.48 2.13 25.33
N ASP A 401 3.70 3.33 24.78
CA ASP A 401 4.26 3.46 23.43
C ASP A 401 5.70 2.95 23.33
N LEU A 402 6.50 3.15 24.35
CA LEU A 402 7.89 2.73 24.42
C LEU A 402 8.09 1.34 25.06
N MET A 403 7.03 0.72 25.57
CA MET A 403 7.14 -0.56 26.29
C MET A 403 7.07 -1.77 25.36
N PRO A 404 7.93 -2.78 25.53
CA PRO A 404 7.81 -4.03 24.78
C PRO A 404 6.54 -4.78 25.19
N ALA A 405 5.72 -5.17 24.20
CA ALA A 405 4.58 -6.05 24.44
C ALA A 405 5.04 -7.51 24.29
N GLU A 406 4.95 -8.25 25.37
CA GLU A 406 5.29 -9.68 25.41
C GLU A 406 4.02 -10.52 25.18
N LEU A 407 4.09 -11.45 24.23
CA LEU A 407 3.05 -12.45 23.99
C LEU A 407 3.59 -13.82 24.39
N SER A 408 3.12 -14.35 25.49
CA SER A 408 3.50 -15.69 25.98
C SER A 408 2.31 -16.67 25.87
N LEU A 409 2.61 -17.92 25.54
CA LEU A 409 1.63 -19.01 25.62
C LEU A 409 1.60 -19.49 27.06
N VAL A 410 0.41 -19.51 27.65
CA VAL A 410 0.18 -19.98 29.03
C VAL A 410 -0.96 -20.98 29.02
N SER A 411 -0.92 -21.95 29.96
CA SER A 411 -2.04 -22.88 30.18
C SER A 411 -2.91 -22.35 31.32
N SER A 412 -4.21 -22.31 31.12
CA SER A 412 -5.17 -21.96 32.15
C SER A 412 -6.37 -22.89 32.03
N GLY A 413 -6.67 -23.69 33.06
CA GLY A 413 -7.73 -24.69 33.02
C GLY A 413 -7.54 -25.75 31.92
N GLY A 414 -6.29 -26.15 31.58
CA GLY A 414 -6.00 -27.12 30.52
C GLY A 414 -6.03 -26.58 29.09
N LEU A 415 -6.43 -25.32 28.89
CA LEU A 415 -6.49 -24.70 27.56
C LEU A 415 -5.28 -23.79 27.32
N PRO A 416 -4.65 -23.86 26.12
CA PRO A 416 -3.56 -22.95 25.76
C PRO A 416 -4.12 -21.57 25.46
N LEU A 417 -3.62 -20.55 26.16
CA LEU A 417 -4.01 -19.15 26.00
C LEU A 417 -2.79 -18.28 25.69
N TRP A 418 -2.96 -17.32 24.81
CA TRP A 418 -1.97 -16.28 24.52
C TRP A 418 -2.15 -15.11 25.49
N ARG A 419 -1.22 -14.94 26.41
CA ARG A 419 -1.18 -13.83 27.37
C ARG A 419 -0.44 -12.65 26.79
N VAL A 420 -0.99 -11.44 26.96
CA VAL A 420 -0.36 -10.17 26.57
C VAL A 420 0.02 -9.40 27.82
N ARG A 421 1.31 -9.05 27.95
CA ARG A 421 1.86 -8.21 29.01
C ARG A 421 2.70 -7.09 28.42
N PHE A 422 2.72 -5.94 29.09
CA PHE A 422 3.72 -4.89 28.93
C PHE A 422 4.57 -4.89 30.19
N SER A 423 5.85 -5.18 30.05
CA SER A 423 6.83 -5.28 31.14
C SER A 423 7.73 -4.05 31.18
N GLN A 424 8.45 -3.87 32.31
CA GLN A 424 9.39 -2.76 32.55
C GLN A 424 8.70 -1.40 32.86
N LEU A 425 7.56 -1.42 33.54
CA LEU A 425 7.05 -0.21 34.19
C LEU A 425 8.01 0.22 35.29
N LYS A 426 8.47 1.49 35.21
CA LYS A 426 9.15 2.13 36.32
C LYS A 426 8.07 2.73 37.21
N GLU A 427 8.23 2.54 38.52
CA GLU A 427 7.49 3.29 39.51
C GLU A 427 7.86 4.76 39.32
N GLN A 428 6.89 5.63 39.00
CA GLN A 428 7.11 7.06 39.06
C GLN A 428 6.99 7.46 40.53
N GLU A 429 8.07 8.06 41.07
CA GLU A 429 8.09 8.76 42.34
C GLU A 429 7.09 9.91 42.36
#